data_4513b970681eacc7df5b3369cfc20ceb
#
_entry.id   4513b970681eacc7df5b3369cfc20ceb
#
_cell.length_a   1.000
_cell.length_b   1.000
_cell.length_c   1.000
_cell.angle_alpha   90.00
_cell.angle_beta   90.00
_cell.angle_gamma   90.00
#
_symmetry.space_group_name_H-M   'P 1'
#
loop_
_entity.id
_entity.type
_entity.pdbx_description
1 polymer ?
#
loop_
_entity_poly.entity_id
_entity_poly.type
_entity_poly.pdbx_seq_one_letter_code
_entity_poly.pdbx_strand_id
1 'polypeptide(L)'
;MIKPPWSGRLVLVLFLSAVSPIPSPLASEKTNELAFGTYTDFRSSAKEFQELFKLIRLTLSHNAVSFQGKTGTVQGFAAGTAYPQIWLRDASTIIPASRFLYETPFLRSWLEEHLAFQKDDGSLEDWIDSRGKSDKNTTETDQETSAVHAAAQITQIAGPSWLERTIRGETVLSRLEKALESVLRQRFDKAHGLITGAHTADWGDVDIEDSDQNAIYVDQKTHWTCDIYDQSQFCGAAEDLSWMLSTCGRADRSKFWKEQASLIRKNAERWLWQNDKGFYRVHVHLDSLRHDFDEDTMFAMGGNAEAILSGLAAEDRCRRIIETALAKQKEFSMSTISGSLLPPYPKGFFKHPMMDQPFEYQNGGQWDWFGGKIVYAMFEHGFSRVAKDKLLEIARKNIANKGLYEWDSPAGQGRGSAFYSGSAGSLAKALFEGYFGFKIAKDSLSLEPKLGEDRAAAHVYVPVSGLFAAYDYQWDGKKKAVTFRYNSNVKNSGTVKILIPWLSGKNASSEKFKNFDVRKDGKKTPFQIALLNRDAFVIVETDFRDHVLEIR
;
A
#
# COMPACT_ATOMS: atom_id res chain seq x y z
N MET A 1 -22.59 8.13 29.38
CA MET A 1 -21.37 7.64 30.05
C MET A 1 -21.59 6.18 30.43
N ILE A 2 -21.30 5.28 29.53
CA ILE A 2 -21.35 3.83 29.79
C ILE A 2 -19.90 3.35 29.77
N LYS A 3 -19.41 2.89 30.92
CA LYS A 3 -18.07 2.30 31.07
C LYS A 3 -18.07 0.93 30.40
N PRO A 4 -17.08 0.57 29.60
CA PRO A 4 -16.94 -0.79 29.12
C PRO A 4 -16.51 -1.72 30.28
N PRO A 5 -17.01 -2.96 30.33
CA PRO A 5 -16.67 -3.94 31.36
C PRO A 5 -15.43 -4.73 30.97
N TRP A 6 -14.23 -4.20 31.13
CA TRP A 6 -13.01 -4.98 30.96
C TRP A 6 -11.96 -4.62 32.00
N SER A 7 -12.02 -5.32 33.13
CA SER A 7 -10.93 -5.44 34.07
C SER A 7 -10.29 -6.82 33.95
N GLY A 8 -9.49 -7.02 32.91
CA GLY A 8 -8.60 -8.17 32.79
C GLY A 8 -7.16 -7.67 32.88
N ARG A 9 -6.41 -8.12 33.88
CA ARG A 9 -4.98 -7.83 34.03
C ARG A 9 -4.24 -8.34 32.79
N LEU A 10 -3.78 -7.40 31.97
CA LEU A 10 -2.87 -7.64 30.86
C LEU A 10 -1.51 -8.01 31.50
N VAL A 11 -1.09 -9.25 31.37
CA VAL A 11 0.30 -9.63 31.64
C VAL A 11 1.09 -9.17 30.40
N LEU A 12 1.64 -7.97 30.49
CA LEU A 12 2.55 -7.44 29.49
C LEU A 12 3.88 -8.18 29.63
N VAL A 13 4.09 -9.23 28.84
CA VAL A 13 5.40 -9.84 28.69
C VAL A 13 6.18 -8.92 27.74
N LEU A 14 6.89 -7.98 28.35
CA LEU A 14 7.91 -7.18 27.67
C LEU A 14 9.05 -8.12 27.25
N PHE A 15 8.99 -8.60 26.02
CA PHE A 15 10.21 -9.02 25.34
C PHE A 15 11.01 -7.76 25.03
N LEU A 16 11.84 -7.36 25.97
CA LEU A 16 13.01 -6.56 25.69
C LEU A 16 13.92 -7.41 24.80
N SER A 17 13.63 -7.48 23.50
CA SER A 17 14.66 -7.74 22.54
C SER A 17 15.66 -6.61 22.74
N ALA A 18 16.83 -6.95 23.28
CA ALA A 18 17.95 -6.04 23.41
C ALA A 18 18.17 -5.43 22.00
N VAL A 19 17.66 -4.23 21.82
CA VAL A 19 18.09 -3.39 20.70
C VAL A 19 19.52 -3.07 21.05
N SER A 20 20.44 -3.88 20.54
CA SER A 20 21.87 -3.54 20.56
C SER A 20 21.96 -2.12 20.00
N PRO A 21 22.66 -1.22 20.68
CA PRO A 21 22.87 0.12 20.17
C PRO A 21 23.46 -0.05 18.77
N ILE A 22 22.75 0.46 17.76
CA ILE A 22 23.23 0.48 16.39
C ILE A 22 24.56 1.21 16.44
N PRO A 23 25.69 0.57 16.09
CA PRO A 23 26.95 1.28 16.05
C PRO A 23 26.76 2.42 15.05
N SER A 24 26.98 3.63 15.49
CA SER A 24 26.96 4.82 14.65
C SER A 24 27.99 4.60 13.53
N PRO A 25 27.61 4.47 12.25
CA PRO A 25 28.58 4.38 11.18
C PRO A 25 29.02 5.79 10.78
N LEU A 26 29.43 6.57 11.76
CA LEU A 26 30.13 7.83 11.58
C LEU A 26 31.56 7.59 12.02
N ALA A 27 32.45 7.78 11.08
CA ALA A 27 33.90 7.73 11.18
C ALA A 27 34.56 6.35 10.94
N SER A 28 34.52 5.96 9.69
CA SER A 28 35.75 5.42 9.10
C SER A 28 35.99 6.19 7.81
N GLU A 29 36.82 7.18 7.90
CA GLU A 29 37.34 7.97 6.76
C GLU A 29 38.28 7.16 5.85
N LYS A 30 38.23 5.83 5.81
CA LYS A 30 39.20 5.00 5.06
C LYS A 30 38.66 3.83 4.25
N THR A 31 37.37 3.64 4.10
CA THR A 31 36.86 2.74 3.04
C THR A 31 35.64 3.35 2.39
N ASN A 32 35.77 3.71 1.11
CA ASN A 32 34.71 4.25 0.26
C ASN A 32 33.71 3.16 -0.19
N GLU A 33 33.52 2.08 0.53
CA GLU A 33 32.64 0.98 0.16
C GLU A 33 31.32 1.07 0.90
N LEU A 34 30.20 0.93 0.16
CA LEU A 34 28.87 0.72 0.73
C LEU A 34 28.84 -0.68 1.35
N ALA A 35 29.04 -0.76 2.66
CA ALA A 35 29.20 -2.02 3.36
C ALA A 35 27.88 -2.82 3.42
N PHE A 36 27.99 -4.14 3.31
CA PHE A 36 26.92 -5.06 3.66
C PHE A 36 26.51 -4.86 5.13
N GLY A 37 25.18 -4.85 5.39
CA GLY A 37 24.62 -4.79 6.73
C GLY A 37 23.26 -5.47 6.81
N THR A 38 22.91 -6.03 7.98
CA THR A 38 21.63 -6.67 8.26
C THR A 38 20.65 -5.70 8.90
N TYR A 39 20.61 -4.46 8.41
CA TYR A 39 19.75 -3.39 8.92
C TYR A 39 19.10 -2.60 7.78
N THR A 40 18.02 -1.89 8.09
CA THR A 40 17.40 -0.92 7.17
C THR A 40 17.50 0.47 7.77
N ASP A 41 18.06 1.42 7.00
CA ASP A 41 18.20 2.83 7.39
C ASP A 41 18.06 3.74 6.18
N PHE A 42 17.44 4.89 6.40
CA PHE A 42 17.21 5.91 5.38
C PHE A 42 17.67 7.27 5.90
N ARG A 43 18.53 7.94 5.15
CA ARG A 43 19.00 9.30 5.42
C ARG A 43 18.74 10.16 4.21
N SER A 44 18.15 11.32 4.43
CA SER A 44 17.83 12.29 3.38
C SER A 44 18.08 13.72 3.90
N SER A 45 18.34 14.65 2.98
CA SER A 45 18.31 16.08 3.29
C SER A 45 16.92 16.55 3.76
N ALA A 46 15.86 15.87 3.35
CA ALA A 46 14.51 16.01 3.91
C ALA A 46 14.39 15.25 5.24
N LYS A 47 14.71 15.92 6.34
CA LYS A 47 14.79 15.29 7.68
C LYS A 47 13.45 14.73 8.16
N GLU A 48 12.33 15.28 7.70
CA GLU A 48 10.99 14.82 8.02
C GLU A 48 10.79 13.35 7.61
N PHE A 49 11.44 12.87 6.57
CA PHE A 49 11.36 11.47 6.16
C PHE A 49 12.10 10.52 7.10
N GLN A 50 13.17 10.98 7.75
CA GLN A 50 13.82 10.20 8.81
C GLN A 50 12.92 10.08 10.03
N GLU A 51 12.24 11.15 10.41
CA GLU A 51 11.27 11.12 11.52
C GLU A 51 10.04 10.27 11.17
N LEU A 52 9.53 10.35 9.95
CA LEU A 52 8.46 9.47 9.48
C LEU A 52 8.87 7.99 9.55
N PHE A 53 10.09 7.66 9.12
CA PHE A 53 10.62 6.29 9.25
C PHE A 53 10.67 5.82 10.72
N LYS A 54 11.07 6.69 11.65
CA LYS A 54 11.04 6.37 13.08
C LYS A 54 9.62 6.10 13.58
N LEU A 55 8.63 6.90 13.16
CA LEU A 55 7.22 6.69 13.51
C LEU A 55 6.68 5.37 12.95
N ILE A 56 7.02 5.02 11.71
CA ILE A 56 6.67 3.73 11.10
C ILE A 56 7.24 2.58 11.94
N ARG A 57 8.53 2.62 12.25
CA ARG A 57 9.18 1.59 13.08
C ARG A 57 8.55 1.48 14.47
N LEU A 58 8.29 2.61 15.11
CA LEU A 58 7.65 2.67 16.43
C LEU A 58 6.26 2.04 16.38
N THR A 59 5.46 2.36 15.36
CA THR A 59 4.11 1.81 15.17
C THR A 59 4.15 0.29 15.02
N LEU A 60 5.01 -0.24 14.15
CA LEU A 60 5.14 -1.69 13.97
C LEU A 60 5.66 -2.38 15.24
N SER A 61 6.64 -1.79 15.92
CA SER A 61 7.17 -2.34 17.17
C SER A 61 6.11 -2.38 18.28
N HIS A 62 5.26 -1.35 18.36
CA HIS A 62 4.16 -1.30 19.33
C HIS A 62 3.10 -2.37 19.09
N ASN A 63 2.81 -2.66 17.83
CA ASN A 63 1.75 -3.56 17.40
C ASN A 63 2.20 -5.00 17.15
N ALA A 64 3.50 -5.30 17.26
CA ALA A 64 4.01 -6.65 17.06
C ALA A 64 3.42 -7.61 18.10
N VAL A 65 2.81 -8.70 17.64
CA VAL A 65 2.18 -9.73 18.47
C VAL A 65 2.73 -11.11 18.16
N SER A 66 2.74 -11.98 19.18
CA SER A 66 3.12 -13.39 19.03
C SER A 66 2.24 -14.24 19.95
N PHE A 67 1.63 -15.32 19.42
CA PHE A 67 0.77 -16.23 20.17
C PHE A 67 0.77 -17.64 19.56
N GLN A 68 0.18 -18.62 20.27
CA GLN A 68 -0.01 -19.97 19.75
C GLN A 68 -1.37 -20.06 19.04
N GLY A 69 -1.35 -20.40 17.76
CA GLY A 69 -2.53 -20.59 16.92
C GLY A 69 -2.69 -22.04 16.45
N LYS A 70 -3.58 -22.26 15.49
CA LYS A 70 -3.84 -23.57 14.84
C LYS A 70 -2.65 -24.05 14.00
N THR A 71 -1.86 -23.12 13.46
CA THR A 71 -0.71 -23.43 12.59
C THR A 71 0.63 -23.44 13.34
N GLY A 72 0.61 -23.25 14.65
CA GLY A 72 1.80 -23.13 15.50
C GLY A 72 1.98 -21.70 16.04
N THR A 73 3.21 -21.23 16.17
CA THR A 73 3.48 -19.86 16.62
C THR A 73 3.10 -18.86 15.53
N VAL A 74 2.14 -18.01 15.81
CA VAL A 74 1.67 -16.92 14.95
C VAL A 74 2.36 -15.64 15.36
N GLN A 75 2.95 -14.95 14.40
CA GLN A 75 3.54 -13.64 14.58
C GLN A 75 2.99 -12.69 13.51
N GLY A 76 2.67 -11.46 13.92
CA GLY A 76 2.08 -10.45 13.04
C GLY A 76 1.96 -9.11 13.75
N PHE A 77 1.05 -8.30 13.28
CA PHE A 77 0.83 -6.97 13.82
C PHE A 77 -0.65 -6.75 14.11
N ALA A 78 -0.97 -6.28 15.30
CA ALA A 78 -2.27 -5.71 15.60
C ALA A 78 -2.53 -4.49 14.70
N ALA A 79 -3.79 -4.18 14.38
CA ALA A 79 -4.11 -3.03 13.53
C ALA A 79 -3.82 -1.69 14.21
N GLY A 80 -3.90 -1.64 15.54
CA GLY A 80 -3.60 -0.44 16.32
C GLY A 80 -3.93 -0.62 17.79
N THR A 81 -3.72 0.41 18.60
CA THR A 81 -3.94 0.36 20.05
C THR A 81 -5.37 -0.05 20.43
N ALA A 82 -6.37 0.37 19.65
CA ALA A 82 -7.77 0.01 19.87
C ALA A 82 -8.15 -1.36 19.30
N TYR A 83 -7.33 -1.93 18.45
CA TYR A 83 -7.59 -3.16 17.70
C TYR A 83 -6.49 -4.20 17.93
N PRO A 84 -6.56 -4.99 19.01
CA PRO A 84 -5.51 -5.96 19.36
C PRO A 84 -5.49 -7.20 18.45
N GLN A 85 -6.43 -7.32 17.51
CA GLN A 85 -6.52 -8.41 16.56
C GLN A 85 -5.58 -8.17 15.37
N ILE A 86 -5.21 -9.25 14.69
CA ILE A 86 -4.58 -9.20 13.37
C ILE A 86 -5.71 -9.17 12.34
N TRP A 87 -5.94 -8.00 11.75
CA TRP A 87 -6.92 -7.79 10.69
C TRP A 87 -6.28 -8.08 9.33
N LEU A 88 -6.97 -8.81 8.48
CA LEU A 88 -6.40 -9.31 7.23
C LEU A 88 -6.00 -8.18 6.28
N ARG A 89 -6.86 -7.18 6.13
CA ARG A 89 -6.65 -5.99 5.31
C ARG A 89 -5.45 -5.17 5.80
N ASP A 90 -5.40 -4.88 7.11
CA ASP A 90 -4.30 -4.15 7.72
C ASP A 90 -2.97 -4.90 7.59
N ALA A 91 -2.96 -6.19 7.91
CA ALA A 91 -1.77 -7.03 7.86
C ALA A 91 -1.19 -7.13 6.43
N SER A 92 -2.06 -7.20 5.40
CA SER A 92 -1.65 -7.14 4.00
C SER A 92 -0.96 -5.81 3.66
N THR A 93 -1.51 -4.69 4.16
CA THR A 93 -0.98 -3.34 3.92
C THR A 93 0.37 -3.11 4.61
N ILE A 94 0.68 -3.83 5.69
CA ILE A 94 1.93 -3.67 6.46
C ILE A 94 3.14 -4.30 5.76
N ILE A 95 2.97 -5.25 4.86
CA ILE A 95 4.08 -6.01 4.24
C ILE A 95 5.15 -5.09 3.62
N PRO A 96 4.84 -4.00 2.91
CA PRO A 96 5.85 -3.09 2.37
C PRO A 96 6.80 -2.50 3.42
N ALA A 97 6.38 -2.41 4.67
CA ALA A 97 7.23 -1.98 5.79
C ALA A 97 7.91 -3.17 6.47
N SER A 98 7.13 -4.19 6.86
CA SER A 98 7.61 -5.31 7.68
C SER A 98 8.64 -6.17 6.97
N ARG A 99 8.59 -6.31 5.66
CA ARG A 99 9.56 -7.10 4.86
C ARG A 99 11.01 -6.62 4.96
N PHE A 100 11.22 -5.35 5.35
CA PHE A 100 12.54 -4.76 5.54
C PHE A 100 12.98 -4.68 7.01
N LEU A 101 12.11 -5.04 7.95
CA LEU A 101 12.31 -4.80 9.37
C LEU A 101 12.14 -6.05 10.23
N TYR A 102 11.47 -7.11 9.73
CA TYR A 102 11.09 -8.27 10.51
C TYR A 102 11.40 -9.60 9.81
N GLU A 103 11.61 -10.64 10.61
CA GLU A 103 11.88 -12.00 10.15
C GLU A 103 10.65 -12.65 9.50
N THR A 104 10.91 -13.74 8.76
CA THR A 104 9.91 -14.49 7.99
C THR A 104 8.61 -14.81 8.73
N PRO A 105 8.59 -15.21 10.01
CA PRO A 105 7.32 -15.50 10.70
C PRO A 105 6.36 -14.32 10.71
N PHE A 106 6.85 -13.09 10.91
CA PHE A 106 6.02 -11.86 10.89
C PHE A 106 5.40 -11.55 9.53
N LEU A 107 5.95 -12.08 8.46
CA LEU A 107 5.40 -11.90 7.12
C LEU A 107 4.33 -12.93 6.78
N ARG A 108 4.41 -14.14 7.33
CA ARG A 108 3.74 -15.30 6.78
C ARG A 108 2.81 -16.03 7.75
N SER A 109 3.21 -16.19 9.03
CA SER A 109 2.48 -17.07 9.95
C SER A 109 1.05 -16.58 10.23
N TRP A 110 0.81 -15.29 10.26
CA TRP A 110 -0.53 -14.72 10.42
C TRP A 110 -1.45 -15.06 9.23
N LEU A 111 -0.92 -15.02 8.00
CA LEU A 111 -1.70 -15.39 6.81
C LEU A 111 -1.99 -16.90 6.78
N GLU A 112 -1.00 -17.72 7.12
CA GLU A 112 -1.19 -19.17 7.27
C GLU A 112 -2.27 -19.47 8.31
N GLU A 113 -2.33 -18.71 9.40
CA GLU A 113 -3.38 -18.85 10.43
C GLU A 113 -4.75 -18.42 9.91
N HIS A 114 -4.89 -17.28 9.22
CA HIS A 114 -6.16 -16.90 8.56
C HIS A 114 -6.64 -18.00 7.61
N LEU A 115 -5.75 -18.59 6.80
CA LEU A 115 -6.08 -19.70 5.92
C LEU A 115 -6.48 -20.97 6.69
N ALA A 116 -6.01 -21.16 7.92
CA ALA A 116 -6.46 -22.25 8.78
C ALA A 116 -7.87 -22.02 9.37
N PHE A 117 -8.36 -20.78 9.38
CA PHE A 117 -9.74 -20.42 9.75
C PHE A 117 -10.70 -20.39 8.55
N GLN A 118 -10.20 -20.53 7.31
CA GLN A 118 -11.03 -20.52 6.11
C GLN A 118 -12.24 -21.44 6.22
N LYS A 119 -13.42 -20.92 5.88
CA LYS A 119 -14.69 -21.64 5.91
C LYS A 119 -14.80 -22.64 4.75
N ASP A 120 -15.74 -23.57 4.84
CA ASP A 120 -15.94 -24.60 3.79
C ASP A 120 -16.37 -23.98 2.46
N ASP A 121 -17.06 -22.87 2.48
CA ASP A 121 -17.44 -22.10 1.30
C ASP A 121 -16.29 -21.27 0.69
N GLY A 122 -15.10 -21.34 1.27
CA GLY A 122 -13.90 -20.64 0.82
C GLY A 122 -13.72 -19.24 1.39
N SER A 123 -14.71 -18.67 2.06
CA SER A 123 -14.61 -17.33 2.65
C SER A 123 -13.60 -17.29 3.81
N LEU A 124 -13.02 -16.11 4.02
CA LEU A 124 -12.03 -15.85 5.06
C LEU A 124 -12.61 -14.96 6.16
N GLU A 125 -12.11 -15.16 7.38
CA GLU A 125 -12.39 -14.27 8.50
C GLU A 125 -11.65 -12.95 8.33
N ASP A 126 -12.25 -11.87 8.80
CA ASP A 126 -11.70 -10.52 8.74
C ASP A 126 -10.50 -10.38 9.68
N TRP A 127 -10.63 -10.91 10.89
CA TRP A 127 -9.57 -10.88 11.89
C TRP A 127 -9.45 -12.17 12.69
N ILE A 128 -8.27 -12.35 13.30
CA ILE A 128 -7.95 -13.40 14.27
C ILE A 128 -7.34 -12.78 15.53
N ASP A 129 -7.53 -13.41 16.68
CA ASP A 129 -6.93 -12.96 17.94
C ASP A 129 -6.13 -14.04 18.67
N SER A 130 -5.37 -13.63 19.69
CA SER A 130 -4.54 -14.54 20.51
C SER A 130 -5.33 -15.54 21.36
N ARG A 131 -6.66 -15.42 21.42
CA ARG A 131 -7.56 -16.33 22.14
C ARG A 131 -8.21 -17.36 21.22
N GLY A 132 -7.84 -17.36 19.93
CA GLY A 132 -8.40 -18.24 18.91
C GLY A 132 -9.80 -17.83 18.45
N LYS A 133 -10.19 -16.56 18.66
CA LYS A 133 -11.42 -16.00 18.13
C LYS A 133 -11.17 -15.39 16.76
N SER A 134 -12.20 -15.38 15.96
CA SER A 134 -12.24 -14.75 14.65
C SER A 134 -13.65 -14.22 14.38
N ASP A 135 -13.78 -13.31 13.45
CA ASP A 135 -15.07 -12.82 12.96
C ASP A 135 -14.94 -12.38 11.50
N LYS A 136 -16.08 -12.33 10.80
CA LYS A 136 -16.16 -11.86 9.42
C LYS A 136 -17.17 -10.73 9.31
N ASN A 137 -16.67 -9.54 8.97
CA ASN A 137 -17.49 -8.48 8.43
C ASN A 137 -18.06 -8.92 7.07
N THR A 138 -19.32 -8.68 6.81
CA THR A 138 -19.97 -9.10 5.57
C THR A 138 -20.45 -7.94 4.70
N THR A 139 -20.31 -6.69 5.15
CA THR A 139 -20.62 -5.51 4.32
C THR A 139 -19.61 -5.34 3.19
N GLU A 140 -18.36 -5.66 3.43
CA GLU A 140 -17.24 -5.57 2.47
C GLU A 140 -16.82 -6.96 1.93
N THR A 141 -15.97 -6.98 0.90
CA THR A 141 -15.48 -8.19 0.23
C THR A 141 -13.96 -8.26 0.15
N ASP A 142 -13.26 -7.45 0.92
CA ASP A 142 -11.82 -7.25 0.76
C ASP A 142 -10.94 -8.20 1.58
N GLN A 143 -11.52 -9.07 2.41
CA GLN A 143 -10.74 -10.06 3.18
C GLN A 143 -10.05 -11.05 2.25
N GLU A 144 -10.79 -11.65 1.33
CA GLU A 144 -10.30 -12.63 0.38
C GLU A 144 -9.26 -12.02 -0.56
N THR A 145 -9.52 -10.81 -1.05
CA THR A 145 -8.59 -10.09 -1.94
C THR A 145 -7.32 -9.68 -1.21
N SER A 146 -7.42 -9.21 0.04
CA SER A 146 -6.29 -8.86 0.90
C SER A 146 -5.38 -10.06 1.18
N ALA A 147 -5.94 -11.25 1.39
CA ALA A 147 -5.15 -12.48 1.54
C ALA A 147 -4.33 -12.80 0.28
N VAL A 148 -4.93 -12.64 -0.90
CA VAL A 148 -4.25 -12.87 -2.19
C VAL A 148 -3.15 -11.82 -2.42
N HIS A 149 -3.41 -10.55 -2.15
CA HIS A 149 -2.41 -9.47 -2.23
C HIS A 149 -1.24 -9.71 -1.29
N ALA A 150 -1.52 -10.11 -0.03
CA ALA A 150 -0.48 -10.47 0.92
C ALA A 150 0.38 -11.62 0.42
N ALA A 151 -0.25 -12.68 -0.08
CA ALA A 151 0.44 -13.84 -0.60
C ALA A 151 1.33 -13.51 -1.80
N ALA A 152 0.88 -12.66 -2.70
CA ALA A 152 1.68 -12.21 -3.84
C ALA A 152 2.91 -11.42 -3.39
N GLN A 153 2.76 -10.46 -2.48
CA GLN A 153 3.87 -9.69 -1.91
C GLN A 153 4.90 -10.59 -1.21
N ILE A 154 4.44 -11.56 -0.43
CA ILE A 154 5.31 -12.54 0.25
C ILE A 154 6.04 -13.41 -0.78
N THR A 155 5.33 -13.89 -1.80
CA THR A 155 5.90 -14.72 -2.88
C THR A 155 6.99 -14.00 -3.66
N GLN A 156 6.82 -12.71 -3.92
CA GLN A 156 7.82 -11.88 -4.60
C GLN A 156 9.17 -11.87 -3.87
N ILE A 157 9.18 -11.87 -2.54
CA ILE A 157 10.41 -11.77 -1.74
C ILE A 157 10.93 -13.10 -1.20
N ALA A 158 10.04 -14.07 -0.93
CA ALA A 158 10.39 -15.39 -0.40
C ALA A 158 10.52 -16.47 -1.49
N GLY A 159 9.93 -16.24 -2.66
CA GLY A 159 9.79 -17.21 -3.75
C GLY A 159 8.55 -18.10 -3.60
N PRO A 160 8.20 -18.86 -4.66
CA PRO A 160 6.89 -19.53 -4.77
C PRO A 160 6.79 -20.83 -3.95
N SER A 161 7.87 -21.41 -3.44
CA SER A 161 7.84 -22.71 -2.79
C SER A 161 6.91 -22.80 -1.58
N TRP A 162 6.68 -21.69 -0.87
CA TRP A 162 5.77 -21.67 0.27
C TRP A 162 4.29 -21.76 -0.13
N LEU A 163 3.92 -21.44 -1.38
CA LEU A 163 2.57 -21.57 -1.91
C LEU A 163 2.12 -23.04 -1.97
N GLU A 164 3.06 -23.98 -2.06
CA GLU A 164 2.81 -25.42 -2.02
C GLU A 164 2.76 -25.99 -0.59
N ARG A 165 3.01 -25.16 0.43
CA ARG A 165 2.85 -25.57 1.83
C ARG A 165 1.40 -25.96 2.12
N THR A 166 1.20 -27.09 2.78
CA THR A 166 -0.12 -27.61 3.13
C THR A 166 -0.61 -27.03 4.47
N ILE A 167 -1.83 -26.48 4.47
CA ILE A 167 -2.56 -26.04 5.65
C ILE A 167 -3.88 -26.81 5.68
N ARG A 168 -4.11 -27.60 6.73
CA ARG A 168 -5.33 -28.42 6.88
C ARG A 168 -5.68 -29.23 5.61
N GLY A 169 -4.68 -29.87 5.02
CA GLY A 169 -4.86 -30.78 3.87
C GLY A 169 -4.86 -30.14 2.49
N GLU A 170 -4.79 -28.80 2.38
CA GLU A 170 -4.75 -28.10 1.10
C GLU A 170 -3.58 -27.13 1.03
N THR A 171 -3.06 -26.89 -0.17
CA THR A 171 -1.94 -25.95 -0.36
C THR A 171 -2.40 -24.49 -0.11
N VAL A 172 -1.48 -23.64 0.29
CA VAL A 172 -1.72 -22.19 0.42
C VAL A 172 -2.32 -21.65 -0.88
N LEU A 173 -1.75 -21.98 -2.04
CA LEU A 173 -2.25 -21.54 -3.34
C LEU A 173 -3.70 -21.96 -3.60
N SER A 174 -4.05 -23.23 -3.29
CA SER A 174 -5.42 -23.72 -3.45
C SER A 174 -6.42 -23.00 -2.55
N ARG A 175 -6.02 -22.68 -1.32
CA ARG A 175 -6.86 -21.93 -0.37
C ARG A 175 -7.09 -20.50 -0.81
N LEU A 176 -6.06 -19.82 -1.33
CA LEU A 176 -6.18 -18.48 -1.89
C LEU A 176 -7.11 -18.46 -3.12
N GLU A 177 -7.00 -19.47 -3.98
CA GLU A 177 -7.89 -19.62 -5.13
C GLU A 177 -9.35 -19.82 -4.71
N LYS A 178 -9.61 -20.70 -3.72
CA LYS A 178 -10.94 -20.89 -3.14
C LYS A 178 -11.50 -19.63 -2.50
N ALA A 179 -10.65 -18.82 -1.87
CA ALA A 179 -11.06 -17.55 -1.28
C ALA A 179 -11.60 -16.61 -2.36
N LEU A 180 -10.87 -16.43 -3.44
CA LEU A 180 -11.30 -15.53 -4.51
C LEU A 180 -12.48 -16.11 -5.32
N GLU A 181 -12.59 -17.44 -5.48
CA GLU A 181 -13.77 -18.13 -6.03
C GLU A 181 -15.02 -17.90 -5.17
N SER A 182 -14.88 -17.78 -3.85
CA SER A 182 -16.01 -17.51 -2.95
C SER A 182 -16.62 -16.12 -3.23
N VAL A 183 -15.79 -15.11 -3.51
CA VAL A 183 -16.24 -13.78 -3.91
C VAL A 183 -17.03 -13.86 -5.23
N LEU A 184 -16.50 -14.51 -6.27
CA LEU A 184 -17.22 -14.69 -7.54
C LEU A 184 -18.56 -15.40 -7.37
N ARG A 185 -18.62 -16.39 -6.48
CA ARG A 185 -19.85 -17.16 -6.27
C ARG A 185 -20.92 -16.38 -5.50
N GLN A 186 -20.50 -15.59 -4.50
CA GLN A 186 -21.40 -14.95 -3.55
C GLN A 186 -21.73 -13.50 -3.91
N ARG A 187 -20.82 -12.80 -4.59
CA ARG A 187 -20.82 -11.36 -4.76
C ARG A 187 -20.75 -10.88 -6.22
N PHE A 188 -20.87 -11.75 -7.20
CA PHE A 188 -20.81 -11.33 -8.61
C PHE A 188 -22.20 -10.99 -9.15
N ASP A 189 -22.43 -9.71 -9.44
CA ASP A 189 -23.63 -9.26 -10.15
C ASP A 189 -23.50 -9.49 -11.66
N LYS A 190 -24.36 -10.37 -12.18
CA LYS A 190 -24.34 -10.77 -13.60
C LYS A 190 -24.83 -9.66 -14.54
N ALA A 191 -25.67 -8.73 -14.06
CA ALA A 191 -26.23 -7.67 -14.89
C ALA A 191 -25.18 -6.62 -15.26
N HIS A 192 -24.34 -6.25 -14.30
CA HIS A 192 -23.25 -5.29 -14.51
C HIS A 192 -21.91 -5.97 -14.79
N GLY A 193 -21.77 -7.26 -14.40
CA GLY A 193 -20.51 -8.01 -14.48
C GLY A 193 -19.45 -7.46 -13.52
N LEU A 194 -19.88 -7.10 -12.31
CA LEU A 194 -19.08 -6.47 -11.26
C LEU A 194 -19.26 -7.20 -9.93
N ILE A 195 -18.38 -6.94 -8.97
CA ILE A 195 -18.47 -7.42 -7.59
C ILE A 195 -19.43 -6.51 -6.79
N THR A 196 -20.24 -7.09 -5.91
CA THR A 196 -21.21 -6.36 -5.07
C THR A 196 -20.74 -6.29 -3.63
N GLY A 197 -20.91 -5.14 -3.00
CA GLY A 197 -20.80 -4.89 -1.57
C GLY A 197 -22.04 -4.21 -1.02
N ALA A 198 -22.09 -4.01 0.29
CA ALA A 198 -23.08 -3.13 0.90
C ALA A 198 -22.78 -1.67 0.54
N HIS A 199 -23.79 -0.81 0.64
CA HIS A 199 -23.56 0.62 0.50
C HIS A 199 -22.81 1.16 1.72
N THR A 200 -21.56 1.45 1.55
CA THR A 200 -20.65 2.01 2.55
C THR A 200 -20.07 3.35 2.07
N ALA A 201 -19.14 3.94 2.78
CA ALA A 201 -18.44 5.14 2.32
C ALA A 201 -17.18 4.76 1.53
N ASP A 202 -17.28 4.12 0.38
CA ASP A 202 -16.20 3.59 -0.46
C ASP A 202 -15.68 2.22 0.06
N TRP A 203 -14.63 2.16 0.82
CA TRP A 203 -13.96 0.97 1.38
C TRP A 203 -14.48 0.58 2.77
N GLY A 204 -15.54 1.19 3.18
CA GLY A 204 -16.01 1.11 4.56
C GLY A 204 -16.59 -0.24 4.94
N ASP A 205 -16.59 -0.47 6.25
CA ASP A 205 -17.14 -1.65 6.90
C ASP A 205 -18.47 -1.38 7.63
N VAL A 206 -19.09 -0.20 7.39
CA VAL A 206 -20.32 0.26 8.02
C VAL A 206 -21.34 0.59 6.94
N ASP A 207 -22.46 -0.12 6.93
CA ASP A 207 -23.61 0.20 6.06
C ASP A 207 -24.39 1.43 6.54
N ILE A 208 -25.34 1.91 5.72
CA ILE A 208 -26.05 3.16 5.99
C ILE A 208 -27.21 3.03 6.98
N GLU A 209 -27.75 1.84 7.23
CA GLU A 209 -29.02 1.67 7.93
C GLU A 209 -28.89 1.32 9.40
N ASP A 210 -27.87 0.63 9.81
CA ASP A 210 -27.71 0.19 11.19
C ASP A 210 -26.92 1.20 12.05
N SER A 211 -27.37 1.38 13.27
CA SER A 211 -26.83 2.37 14.22
C SER A 211 -25.86 1.78 15.25
N ASP A 212 -25.59 0.48 15.19
CA ASP A 212 -24.77 -0.25 16.15
C ASP A 212 -23.79 -1.21 15.48
N GLN A 213 -23.23 -2.14 16.23
CA GLN A 213 -22.27 -3.13 15.73
C GLN A 213 -22.83 -4.06 14.63
N ASN A 214 -24.14 -4.10 14.39
CA ASN A 214 -24.73 -4.90 13.31
C ASN A 214 -24.50 -4.25 11.94
N ALA A 215 -24.16 -2.97 11.90
CA ALA A 215 -23.81 -2.27 10.65
C ALA A 215 -22.66 -2.91 9.86
N ILE A 216 -21.90 -3.82 10.46
CA ILE A 216 -20.85 -4.60 9.77
C ILE A 216 -21.36 -5.90 9.13
N TYR A 217 -22.64 -6.21 9.25
CA TYR A 217 -23.21 -7.45 8.71
C TYR A 217 -24.35 -7.15 7.73
N VAL A 218 -24.31 -7.79 6.57
CA VAL A 218 -25.43 -7.71 5.61
C VAL A 218 -26.66 -8.38 6.18
N ASP A 219 -27.82 -7.70 6.03
CA ASP A 219 -29.11 -8.16 6.44
C ASP A 219 -30.20 -7.76 5.43
N GLN A 220 -31.47 -7.77 5.85
CA GLN A 220 -32.61 -7.40 4.98
C GLN A 220 -32.70 -5.89 4.69
N LYS A 221 -32.01 -5.05 5.44
CA LYS A 221 -31.99 -3.58 5.25
C LYS A 221 -30.79 -3.14 4.41
N THR A 222 -29.84 -4.01 4.16
CA THR A 222 -28.63 -3.71 3.40
C THR A 222 -28.98 -3.22 1.99
N HIS A 223 -28.50 -2.04 1.64
CA HIS A 223 -28.50 -1.52 0.28
C HIS A 223 -27.29 -2.03 -0.48
N TRP A 224 -27.52 -2.63 -1.65
CA TRP A 224 -26.48 -3.26 -2.43
C TRP A 224 -25.96 -2.34 -3.52
N THR A 225 -24.65 -2.31 -3.67
CA THR A 225 -23.94 -1.52 -4.68
C THR A 225 -22.86 -2.32 -5.37
N CYS A 226 -22.34 -1.78 -6.47
CA CYS A 226 -21.02 -2.11 -6.99
C CYS A 226 -20.17 -0.85 -6.83
N ASP A 227 -19.21 -0.86 -5.91
CA ASP A 227 -18.33 0.26 -5.63
C ASP A 227 -16.98 0.12 -6.33
N ILE A 228 -16.24 1.22 -6.45
CA ILE A 228 -14.94 1.22 -7.13
C ILE A 228 -13.86 0.52 -6.29
N TYR A 229 -13.95 0.52 -4.95
CA TYR A 229 -12.97 -0.11 -4.10
C TYR A 229 -12.97 -1.63 -4.28
N ASP A 230 -14.13 -2.29 -4.17
CA ASP A 230 -14.28 -3.74 -4.37
C ASP A 230 -13.81 -4.17 -5.75
N GLN A 231 -14.17 -3.39 -6.81
CA GLN A 231 -13.70 -3.70 -8.16
C GLN A 231 -12.18 -3.65 -8.27
N SER A 232 -11.57 -2.63 -7.67
CA SER A 232 -10.13 -2.43 -7.70
C SER A 232 -9.39 -3.53 -6.96
N GLN A 233 -9.85 -3.87 -5.75
CA GLN A 233 -9.29 -4.95 -4.95
C GLN A 233 -9.41 -6.30 -5.67
N PHE A 234 -10.58 -6.63 -6.20
CA PHE A 234 -10.79 -7.89 -6.91
C PHE A 234 -9.95 -7.97 -8.20
N CYS A 235 -9.90 -6.89 -8.99
CA CYS A 235 -9.09 -6.84 -10.21
C CYS A 235 -7.61 -7.11 -9.92
N GLY A 236 -7.05 -6.41 -8.94
CA GLY A 236 -5.65 -6.61 -8.54
C GLY A 236 -5.40 -8.01 -7.98
N ALA A 237 -6.29 -8.53 -7.11
CA ALA A 237 -6.15 -9.87 -6.55
C ALA A 237 -6.23 -10.96 -7.63
N ALA A 238 -7.07 -10.80 -8.66
CA ALA A 238 -7.15 -11.73 -9.77
C ALA A 238 -5.87 -11.74 -10.62
N GLU A 239 -5.23 -10.58 -10.86
CA GLU A 239 -3.92 -10.49 -11.52
C GLU A 239 -2.81 -11.13 -10.65
N ASP A 240 -2.79 -10.86 -9.35
CA ASP A 240 -1.83 -11.45 -8.40
C ASP A 240 -1.96 -12.98 -8.33
N LEU A 241 -3.18 -13.49 -8.25
CA LEU A 241 -3.45 -14.93 -8.25
C LEU A 241 -3.07 -15.57 -9.59
N SER A 242 -3.39 -14.91 -10.71
CA SER A 242 -2.97 -15.34 -12.05
C SER A 242 -1.45 -15.48 -12.13
N TRP A 243 -0.71 -14.49 -11.63
CA TRP A 243 0.75 -14.53 -11.57
C TRP A 243 1.27 -15.68 -10.70
N MET A 244 0.74 -15.86 -9.50
CA MET A 244 1.14 -16.95 -8.59
C MET A 244 0.87 -18.34 -9.21
N LEU A 245 -0.30 -18.52 -9.84
CA LEU A 245 -0.68 -19.77 -10.53
C LEU A 245 0.26 -20.05 -11.71
N SER A 246 0.57 -19.05 -12.53
CA SER A 246 1.54 -19.17 -13.62
C SER A 246 2.92 -19.58 -13.12
N THR A 247 3.38 -18.96 -12.03
CA THR A 247 4.67 -19.25 -11.40
C THR A 247 4.74 -20.69 -10.86
N CYS A 248 3.60 -21.25 -10.44
CA CYS A 248 3.45 -22.65 -10.00
C CYS A 248 3.05 -23.59 -11.14
N GLY A 249 3.13 -23.20 -12.42
CA GLY A 249 2.87 -24.05 -13.59
C GLY A 249 1.39 -24.36 -13.85
N ARG A 250 0.45 -23.62 -13.25
CA ARG A 250 -1.01 -23.84 -13.41
C ARG A 250 -1.60 -22.92 -14.48
N ALA A 251 -1.17 -23.08 -15.72
CA ALA A 251 -1.42 -22.17 -16.82
C ALA A 251 -2.92 -21.91 -17.12
N ASP A 252 -3.76 -22.94 -17.11
CA ASP A 252 -5.20 -22.79 -17.40
C ASP A 252 -5.91 -21.95 -16.36
N ARG A 253 -5.58 -22.18 -15.07
CA ARG A 253 -6.16 -21.41 -13.97
C ARG A 253 -5.63 -19.96 -13.97
N SER A 254 -4.35 -19.77 -14.28
CA SER A 254 -3.77 -18.44 -14.47
C SER A 254 -4.53 -17.65 -15.55
N LYS A 255 -4.79 -18.28 -16.72
CA LYS A 255 -5.57 -17.67 -17.79
C LYS A 255 -6.98 -17.29 -17.34
N PHE A 256 -7.67 -18.18 -16.63
CA PHE A 256 -9.01 -17.91 -16.09
C PHE A 256 -9.03 -16.63 -15.24
N TRP A 257 -8.11 -16.50 -14.28
CA TRP A 257 -8.07 -15.34 -13.38
C TRP A 257 -7.69 -14.04 -14.10
N LYS A 258 -6.82 -14.12 -15.10
CA LYS A 258 -6.51 -12.98 -15.96
C LYS A 258 -7.72 -12.51 -16.76
N GLU A 259 -8.55 -13.44 -17.22
CA GLU A 259 -9.82 -13.14 -17.92
C GLU A 259 -10.82 -12.49 -16.95
N GLN A 260 -10.91 -12.93 -15.68
CA GLN A 260 -11.75 -12.28 -14.67
C GLN A 260 -11.29 -10.85 -14.39
N ALA A 261 -10.00 -10.61 -14.18
CA ALA A 261 -9.47 -9.25 -14.02
C ALA A 261 -9.81 -8.35 -15.22
N SER A 262 -9.67 -8.87 -16.43
CA SER A 262 -9.99 -8.13 -17.66
C SER A 262 -11.49 -7.82 -17.79
N LEU A 263 -12.36 -8.72 -17.35
CA LEU A 263 -13.80 -8.53 -17.32
C LEU A 263 -14.19 -7.40 -16.36
N ILE A 264 -13.69 -7.46 -15.13
CA ILE A 264 -13.95 -6.42 -14.11
C ILE A 264 -13.45 -5.06 -14.61
N ARG A 265 -12.21 -4.99 -15.12
CA ARG A 265 -11.63 -3.75 -15.67
C ARG A 265 -12.52 -3.13 -16.74
N LYS A 266 -12.97 -3.93 -17.72
CA LYS A 266 -13.86 -3.49 -18.79
C LYS A 266 -15.20 -2.97 -18.27
N ASN A 267 -15.77 -3.65 -17.31
CA ASN A 267 -17.09 -3.29 -16.77
C ASN A 267 -17.01 -2.10 -15.80
N ALA A 268 -15.95 -1.98 -15.00
CA ALA A 268 -15.69 -0.80 -14.18
C ALA A 268 -15.51 0.46 -15.04
N GLU A 269 -14.78 0.37 -16.16
CA GLU A 269 -14.68 1.47 -17.12
C GLU A 269 -16.05 1.87 -17.68
N ARG A 270 -16.91 0.91 -17.95
CA ARG A 270 -18.25 1.16 -18.50
C ARG A 270 -19.22 1.78 -17.50
N TRP A 271 -19.22 1.31 -16.26
CA TRP A 271 -20.26 1.61 -15.29
C TRP A 271 -19.86 2.65 -14.24
N LEU A 272 -18.57 2.70 -13.90
CA LEU A 272 -18.07 3.54 -12.82
C LEU A 272 -17.29 4.76 -13.32
N TRP A 273 -16.60 4.69 -14.47
CA TRP A 273 -15.81 5.83 -14.96
C TRP A 273 -16.68 7.01 -15.37
N GLN A 274 -16.36 8.19 -14.86
CA GLN A 274 -17.01 9.47 -15.19
C GLN A 274 -16.07 10.31 -16.05
N ASN A 275 -16.32 10.31 -17.36
CA ASN A 275 -15.40 10.96 -18.30
C ASN A 275 -15.35 12.49 -18.15
N ASP A 276 -16.43 13.11 -17.76
CA ASP A 276 -16.51 14.56 -17.50
C ASP A 276 -15.80 14.97 -16.21
N LYS A 277 -15.86 14.14 -15.16
CA LYS A 277 -15.30 14.39 -13.83
C LYS A 277 -13.85 13.91 -13.68
N GLY A 278 -13.45 12.85 -14.39
CA GLY A 278 -12.06 12.36 -14.41
C GLY A 278 -11.69 11.43 -13.26
N PHE A 279 -12.68 10.73 -12.70
CA PHE A 279 -12.51 9.71 -11.68
C PHE A 279 -13.64 8.69 -11.72
N TYR A 280 -13.48 7.55 -11.06
CA TYR A 280 -14.53 6.55 -10.90
C TYR A 280 -15.50 7.00 -9.80
N ARG A 281 -16.82 6.94 -10.08
CA ARG A 281 -17.85 7.17 -9.05
C ARG A 281 -17.74 6.17 -7.91
N VAL A 282 -18.28 6.53 -6.75
CA VAL A 282 -18.24 5.65 -5.57
C VAL A 282 -19.04 4.39 -5.84
N HIS A 283 -20.31 4.51 -6.26
CA HIS A 283 -21.24 3.40 -6.38
C HIS A 283 -22.00 3.37 -7.72
N VAL A 284 -22.41 2.15 -8.10
CA VAL A 284 -23.58 1.86 -8.91
C VAL A 284 -24.57 1.18 -8.01
N HIS A 285 -25.74 1.81 -7.78
CA HIS A 285 -26.80 1.26 -6.93
C HIS A 285 -27.52 0.09 -7.62
N LEU A 286 -27.75 -0.98 -6.87
CA LEU A 286 -28.46 -2.17 -7.37
C LEU A 286 -29.91 -2.26 -6.88
N ASP A 287 -30.33 -1.30 -6.05
CA ASP A 287 -31.68 -1.22 -5.50
C ASP A 287 -32.34 0.15 -5.78
N SER A 288 -33.47 0.42 -5.11
CA SER A 288 -34.26 1.63 -5.31
C SER A 288 -33.92 2.77 -4.34
N LEU A 289 -32.78 2.70 -3.65
CA LEU A 289 -32.36 3.77 -2.75
C LEU A 289 -32.36 5.12 -3.47
N ARG A 290 -32.96 6.12 -2.85
CA ARG A 290 -33.00 7.51 -3.34
C ARG A 290 -32.44 8.45 -2.28
N HIS A 291 -31.68 9.44 -2.72
CA HIS A 291 -31.21 10.54 -1.91
C HIS A 291 -31.31 11.85 -2.70
N ASP A 292 -31.26 12.99 -2.02
CA ASP A 292 -31.47 14.33 -2.58
C ASP A 292 -30.18 15.09 -2.91
N PHE A 293 -29.03 14.40 -2.86
CA PHE A 293 -27.72 14.92 -3.21
C PHE A 293 -27.11 14.15 -4.40
N ASP A 294 -26.16 14.76 -5.09
CA ASP A 294 -25.43 14.16 -6.22
C ASP A 294 -24.20 13.41 -5.74
N GLU A 295 -24.34 12.10 -5.48
CA GLU A 295 -23.27 11.19 -5.10
C GLU A 295 -22.17 11.10 -6.16
N ASP A 296 -22.50 11.29 -7.43
CA ASP A 296 -21.53 11.27 -8.53
C ASP A 296 -20.47 12.38 -8.43
N THR A 297 -20.67 13.40 -7.60
CA THR A 297 -19.66 14.44 -7.30
C THR A 297 -18.65 14.03 -6.24
N MET A 298 -18.91 12.93 -5.53
CA MET A 298 -18.04 12.45 -4.45
C MET A 298 -16.85 11.70 -5.01
N PHE A 299 -15.67 12.15 -4.62
CA PHE A 299 -14.41 11.50 -4.96
C PHE A 299 -13.99 10.59 -3.80
N ALA A 300 -14.09 9.28 -4.02
CA ALA A 300 -13.64 8.25 -3.10
C ALA A 300 -12.14 8.00 -3.28
N MET A 301 -11.33 8.43 -2.31
CA MET A 301 -9.88 8.34 -2.39
C MET A 301 -9.40 6.89 -2.41
N GLY A 302 -10.01 6.03 -1.57
CA GLY A 302 -9.63 4.63 -1.42
C GLY A 302 -9.77 3.88 -2.74
N GLY A 303 -10.98 3.80 -3.27
CA GLY A 303 -11.28 3.09 -4.50
C GLY A 303 -10.53 3.63 -5.71
N ASN A 304 -10.40 4.96 -5.85
CA ASN A 304 -9.68 5.56 -6.96
C ASN A 304 -8.15 5.38 -6.86
N ALA A 305 -7.55 5.41 -5.66
CA ALA A 305 -6.14 5.10 -5.47
C ALA A 305 -5.85 3.62 -5.79
N GLU A 306 -6.72 2.72 -5.33
CA GLU A 306 -6.61 1.28 -5.64
C GLU A 306 -6.84 1.00 -7.12
N ALA A 307 -7.71 1.73 -7.82
CA ALA A 307 -7.90 1.58 -9.25
C ALA A 307 -6.60 1.85 -10.04
N ILE A 308 -5.78 2.81 -9.58
CA ILE A 308 -4.43 3.03 -10.14
C ILE A 308 -3.51 1.85 -9.80
N LEU A 309 -3.43 1.47 -8.53
CA LEU A 309 -2.44 0.52 -8.03
C LEU A 309 -2.69 -0.92 -8.49
N SER A 310 -3.96 -1.30 -8.67
CA SER A 310 -4.37 -2.60 -9.20
C SER A 310 -4.24 -2.73 -10.72
N GLY A 311 -3.96 -1.62 -11.43
CA GLY A 311 -3.98 -1.57 -12.89
C GLY A 311 -5.39 -1.68 -13.48
N LEU A 312 -6.44 -1.40 -12.69
CA LEU A 312 -7.80 -1.26 -13.19
C LEU A 312 -7.90 -0.02 -14.07
N ALA A 313 -7.34 1.12 -13.62
CA ALA A 313 -7.32 2.36 -14.36
C ALA A 313 -6.26 2.36 -15.48
N ALA A 314 -6.64 2.76 -16.68
CA ALA A 314 -5.69 3.01 -17.77
C ALA A 314 -4.81 4.24 -17.47
N GLU A 315 -3.64 4.35 -18.11
CA GLU A 315 -2.63 5.38 -17.82
C GLU A 315 -3.17 6.82 -17.89
N ASP A 316 -4.01 7.13 -18.89
CA ASP A 316 -4.65 8.44 -19.01
C ASP A 316 -5.66 8.71 -17.88
N ARG A 317 -6.31 7.65 -17.35
CA ARG A 317 -7.19 7.71 -16.19
C ARG A 317 -6.39 7.95 -14.91
N CYS A 318 -5.26 7.25 -14.74
CA CYS A 318 -4.37 7.43 -13.58
C CYS A 318 -3.98 8.91 -13.41
N ARG A 319 -3.57 9.57 -14.49
CA ARG A 319 -3.25 11.00 -14.46
C ARG A 319 -4.44 11.85 -14.00
N ARG A 320 -5.63 11.61 -14.54
CA ARG A 320 -6.84 12.39 -14.21
C ARG A 320 -7.27 12.20 -12.76
N ILE A 321 -7.22 10.97 -12.25
CA ILE A 321 -7.50 10.65 -10.84
C ILE A 321 -6.53 11.43 -9.93
N ILE A 322 -5.23 11.41 -10.23
CA ILE A 322 -4.22 12.14 -9.44
C ILE A 322 -4.50 13.65 -9.45
N GLU A 323 -4.81 14.22 -10.62
CA GLU A 323 -5.13 15.64 -10.74
C GLU A 323 -6.42 16.00 -9.98
N THR A 324 -7.43 15.14 -10.00
CA THR A 324 -8.67 15.30 -9.22
C THR A 324 -8.39 15.21 -7.71
N ALA A 325 -7.60 14.26 -7.24
CA ALA A 325 -7.22 14.15 -5.83
C ALA A 325 -6.57 15.44 -5.31
N LEU A 326 -5.65 16.03 -6.09
CA LEU A 326 -5.01 17.30 -5.77
C LEU A 326 -6.01 18.47 -5.75
N ALA A 327 -6.96 18.49 -6.68
CA ALA A 327 -8.01 19.51 -6.74
C ALA A 327 -8.94 19.41 -5.53
N LYS A 328 -9.39 18.21 -5.17
CA LYS A 328 -10.26 17.93 -4.02
C LYS A 328 -9.60 18.28 -2.69
N GLN A 329 -8.33 17.97 -2.50
CA GLN A 329 -7.59 18.43 -1.30
C GLN A 329 -7.67 19.94 -1.14
N LYS A 330 -7.45 20.69 -2.22
CA LYS A 330 -7.50 22.16 -2.21
C LYS A 330 -8.93 22.69 -2.01
N GLU A 331 -9.91 22.13 -2.74
CA GLU A 331 -11.33 22.52 -2.68
C GLU A 331 -11.87 22.45 -1.25
N PHE A 332 -11.59 21.34 -0.55
CA PHE A 332 -12.07 21.10 0.80
C PHE A 332 -11.09 21.54 1.91
N SER A 333 -10.01 22.24 1.55
CA SER A 333 -9.00 22.77 2.49
C SER A 333 -8.46 21.70 3.46
N MET A 334 -8.27 20.46 2.95
CA MET A 334 -7.71 19.38 3.75
C MET A 334 -6.22 19.62 4.01
N SER A 335 -5.78 19.41 5.25
CA SER A 335 -4.37 19.64 5.63
C SER A 335 -3.39 18.74 4.89
N THR A 336 -3.83 17.56 4.48
CA THR A 336 -3.08 16.61 3.65
C THR A 336 -3.95 16.05 2.54
N ILE A 337 -3.37 15.31 1.61
CA ILE A 337 -4.10 14.64 0.52
C ILE A 337 -4.91 13.42 1.01
N SER A 338 -4.92 13.12 2.28
CA SER A 338 -5.47 11.88 2.86
C SER A 338 -6.99 11.88 3.05
N GLY A 339 -7.74 12.89 2.58
CA GLY A 339 -9.21 12.94 2.70
C GLY A 339 -9.88 11.75 2.02
N SER A 340 -10.62 10.92 2.79
CA SER A 340 -11.13 9.64 2.29
C SER A 340 -12.26 9.78 1.27
N LEU A 341 -13.18 10.73 1.48
CA LEU A 341 -14.35 10.97 0.62
C LEU A 341 -14.65 12.47 0.54
N LEU A 342 -14.65 13.06 -0.66
CA LEU A 342 -14.76 14.51 -0.85
C LEU A 342 -15.67 14.87 -2.04
N PRO A 343 -16.82 15.53 -1.83
CA PRO A 343 -17.44 15.87 -0.53
C PRO A 343 -17.82 14.63 0.27
N PRO A 344 -17.96 14.75 1.61
CA PRO A 344 -18.51 13.68 2.43
C PRO A 344 -20.04 13.56 2.26
N TYR A 345 -20.61 12.44 2.71
CA TYR A 345 -22.06 12.30 2.82
C TYR A 345 -22.66 13.31 3.81
N PRO A 346 -23.88 13.79 3.55
CA PRO A 346 -24.57 14.71 4.44
C PRO A 346 -24.77 14.13 5.85
N LYS A 347 -24.86 15.02 6.84
CA LYS A 347 -25.15 14.65 8.22
C LYS A 347 -26.40 13.78 8.31
N GLY A 348 -26.33 12.67 9.04
CA GLY A 348 -27.44 11.74 9.29
C GLY A 348 -27.72 10.78 8.14
N PHE A 349 -26.93 10.76 7.08
CA PHE A 349 -27.07 9.76 6.03
C PHE A 349 -26.74 8.36 6.57
N PHE A 350 -25.58 8.20 7.16
CA PHE A 350 -25.25 6.99 7.93
C PHE A 350 -25.88 7.06 9.31
N LYS A 351 -26.52 5.97 9.75
CA LYS A 351 -27.15 5.87 11.08
C LYS A 351 -26.14 5.60 12.19
N HIS A 352 -24.97 5.02 11.83
CA HIS A 352 -23.92 4.71 12.79
C HIS A 352 -23.26 6.00 13.33
N PRO A 353 -23.09 6.14 14.67
CA PRO A 353 -22.58 7.39 15.27
C PRO A 353 -21.19 7.83 14.82
N MET A 354 -20.33 6.90 14.39
CA MET A 354 -19.00 7.22 13.88
C MET A 354 -19.05 7.80 12.47
N MET A 355 -20.15 7.59 11.72
CA MET A 355 -20.31 7.98 10.32
C MET A 355 -21.31 9.13 10.12
N ASP A 356 -22.06 9.50 11.18
CA ASP A 356 -23.16 10.48 11.13
C ASP A 356 -22.70 11.88 10.70
N GLN A 357 -21.48 12.28 11.06
CA GLN A 357 -20.99 13.63 10.79
C GLN A 357 -20.08 13.66 9.57
N PRO A 358 -20.23 14.67 8.67
CA PRO A 358 -19.28 14.94 7.60
C PRO A 358 -17.85 15.17 8.14
N PHE A 359 -16.87 14.68 7.42
CA PHE A 359 -15.44 14.78 7.73
C PHE A 359 -14.99 14.00 8.97
N GLU A 360 -15.80 13.09 9.46
CA GLU A 360 -15.43 12.17 10.53
C GLU A 360 -15.30 10.74 10.02
N TYR A 361 -14.37 9.99 10.61
CA TYR A 361 -14.08 8.59 10.32
C TYR A 361 -14.01 8.33 8.79
N GLN A 362 -14.71 7.30 8.28
CA GLN A 362 -14.73 6.97 6.84
C GLN A 362 -15.53 7.99 6.02
N ASN A 363 -16.42 8.77 6.65
CA ASN A 363 -17.21 9.81 5.99
C ASN A 363 -16.41 11.11 5.78
N GLY A 364 -15.26 11.03 5.12
CA GLY A 364 -14.46 12.18 4.72
C GLY A 364 -13.32 12.57 5.67
N GLY A 365 -13.06 11.83 6.76
CA GLY A 365 -11.85 11.97 7.58
C GLY A 365 -10.58 11.76 6.76
N GLN A 366 -9.44 12.25 7.24
CA GLN A 366 -8.16 12.02 6.58
C GLN A 366 -7.56 10.68 7.00
N TRP A 367 -7.37 9.78 6.06
CA TRP A 367 -6.78 8.46 6.26
C TRP A 367 -5.43 8.37 5.56
N ASP A 368 -4.35 8.37 6.33
CA ASP A 368 -3.00 8.24 5.76
C ASP A 368 -2.77 6.89 5.09
N TRP A 369 -3.62 5.92 5.35
CA TRP A 369 -3.65 4.68 4.60
C TRP A 369 -3.85 4.95 3.11
N PHE A 370 -4.88 5.71 2.73
CA PHE A 370 -5.11 6.08 1.33
C PHE A 370 -4.26 7.26 0.88
N GLY A 371 -3.90 8.17 1.79
CA GLY A 371 -2.91 9.21 1.54
C GLY A 371 -1.57 8.63 1.08
N GLY A 372 -1.08 7.58 1.75
CA GLY A 372 0.13 6.87 1.34
C GLY A 372 -0.01 6.19 -0.02
N LYS A 373 -1.16 5.55 -0.30
CA LYS A 373 -1.43 4.87 -1.58
C LYS A 373 -1.46 5.85 -2.75
N ILE A 374 -2.18 6.96 -2.66
CA ILE A 374 -2.23 7.96 -3.75
C ILE A 374 -0.87 8.64 -3.95
N VAL A 375 -0.11 8.90 -2.89
CA VAL A 375 1.26 9.44 -3.00
C VAL A 375 2.19 8.45 -3.69
N TYR A 376 2.09 7.15 -3.35
CA TYR A 376 2.84 6.12 -4.05
C TYR A 376 2.45 6.05 -5.54
N ALA A 377 1.16 6.11 -5.86
CA ALA A 377 0.68 6.19 -7.24
C ALA A 377 1.25 7.43 -7.98
N MET A 378 1.33 8.58 -7.33
CA MET A 378 1.97 9.77 -7.90
C MET A 378 3.44 9.54 -8.25
N PHE A 379 4.20 8.85 -7.39
CA PHE A 379 5.59 8.50 -7.68
C PHE A 379 5.70 7.56 -8.89
N GLU A 380 4.82 6.58 -9.00
CA GLU A 380 4.85 5.61 -10.09
C GLU A 380 4.40 6.22 -11.44
N HIS A 381 3.53 7.24 -11.42
CA HIS A 381 2.99 7.85 -12.62
C HIS A 381 3.61 9.22 -12.99
N GLY A 382 4.85 9.48 -12.53
CA GLY A 382 5.63 10.62 -13.01
C GLY A 382 5.22 11.98 -12.45
N PHE A 383 4.76 12.03 -11.21
CA PHE A 383 4.46 13.23 -10.44
C PHE A 383 5.42 13.38 -9.24
N SER A 384 6.67 12.94 -9.37
CA SER A 384 7.60 12.75 -8.24
C SER A 384 7.78 13.98 -7.37
N ARG A 385 7.84 15.18 -7.94
CA ARG A 385 7.95 16.43 -7.18
C ARG A 385 6.71 16.66 -6.32
N VAL A 386 5.52 16.53 -6.92
CA VAL A 386 4.25 16.69 -6.20
C VAL A 386 4.08 15.61 -5.14
N ALA A 387 4.39 14.36 -5.47
CA ALA A 387 4.37 13.23 -4.53
C ALA A 387 5.25 13.50 -3.30
N LYS A 388 6.48 13.98 -3.50
CA LYS A 388 7.38 14.37 -2.41
C LYS A 388 6.76 15.46 -1.53
N ASP A 389 6.20 16.52 -2.13
CA ASP A 389 5.57 17.61 -1.37
C ASP A 389 4.40 17.09 -0.54
N LYS A 390 3.54 16.22 -1.11
CA LYS A 390 2.42 15.60 -0.40
C LYS A 390 2.87 14.65 0.72
N LEU A 391 3.91 13.87 0.48
CA LEU A 391 4.49 13.01 1.53
C LEU A 391 5.09 13.85 2.68
N LEU A 392 5.69 15.00 2.38
CA LEU A 392 6.18 15.95 3.39
C LEU A 392 5.03 16.57 4.22
N GLU A 393 3.90 16.93 3.59
CA GLU A 393 2.70 17.39 4.30
C GLU A 393 2.24 16.32 5.33
N ILE A 394 2.11 15.07 4.88
CA ILE A 394 1.72 13.94 5.74
C ILE A 394 2.76 13.69 6.85
N ALA A 395 4.05 13.70 6.51
CA ALA A 395 5.12 13.51 7.50
C ALA A 395 5.09 14.57 8.59
N ARG A 396 4.99 15.86 8.25
CA ARG A 396 4.91 16.99 9.20
C ARG A 396 3.70 16.89 10.10
N LYS A 397 2.53 16.52 9.57
CA LYS A 397 1.32 16.29 10.33
C LYS A 397 1.55 15.19 11.40
N ASN A 398 2.08 14.04 10.99
CA ASN A 398 2.30 12.92 11.89
C ASN A 398 3.41 13.18 12.93
N ILE A 399 4.44 13.94 12.59
CA ILE A 399 5.47 14.41 13.53
C ILE A 399 4.83 15.32 14.57
N ALA A 400 3.96 16.25 14.17
CA ALA A 400 3.24 17.14 15.08
C ALA A 400 2.30 16.35 16.02
N ASN A 401 1.61 15.33 15.50
CA ASN A 401 0.77 14.42 16.27
C ASN A 401 1.57 13.42 17.13
N LYS A 402 2.89 13.32 16.95
CA LYS A 402 3.79 12.35 17.62
C LYS A 402 3.39 10.90 17.44
N GLY A 403 2.72 10.56 16.32
CA GLY A 403 2.25 9.20 16.04
C GLY A 403 1.51 9.11 14.73
N LEU A 404 1.26 7.87 14.32
CA LEU A 404 0.39 7.53 13.20
C LEU A 404 -0.98 7.13 13.76
N TYR A 405 -2.00 7.81 13.31
CA TYR A 405 -3.38 7.59 13.76
C TYR A 405 -4.19 6.88 12.66
N GLU A 406 -5.30 6.29 13.06
CA GLU A 406 -6.24 5.63 12.15
C GLU A 406 -6.77 6.64 11.14
N TRP A 407 -7.27 7.76 11.63
CA TRP A 407 -7.69 8.89 10.82
C TRP A 407 -7.38 10.22 11.52
N ASP A 408 -7.47 11.32 10.79
CA ASP A 408 -7.28 12.67 11.30
C ASP A 408 -8.44 13.58 10.90
N SER A 409 -8.70 14.61 11.69
CA SER A 409 -9.64 15.67 11.31
C SER A 409 -9.15 16.43 10.06
N PRO A 410 -9.98 17.24 9.38
CA PRO A 410 -9.55 18.07 8.25
C PRO A 410 -8.34 18.97 8.57
N ALA A 411 -8.22 19.44 9.82
CA ALA A 411 -7.08 20.23 10.30
C ALA A 411 -5.83 19.40 10.62
N GLY A 412 -5.88 18.07 10.48
CA GLY A 412 -4.74 17.18 10.72
C GLY A 412 -4.53 16.75 12.17
N GLN A 413 -5.56 16.84 13.01
CA GLN A 413 -5.49 16.32 14.38
C GLN A 413 -5.78 14.82 14.39
N GLY A 414 -4.90 14.02 14.98
CA GLY A 414 -5.04 12.57 15.09
C GLY A 414 -6.30 12.14 15.85
N ARG A 415 -6.99 11.15 15.30
CA ARG A 415 -8.26 10.58 15.78
C ARG A 415 -8.23 9.05 15.64
N GLY A 416 -9.24 8.39 16.22
CA GLY A 416 -9.35 6.93 16.19
C GLY A 416 -8.22 6.23 16.93
N SER A 417 -7.78 5.08 16.44
CA SER A 417 -6.72 4.29 17.04
C SER A 417 -5.34 4.94 16.83
N ALA A 418 -4.58 5.11 17.92
CA ALA A 418 -3.16 5.48 17.82
C ALA A 418 -2.32 4.27 17.40
N PHE A 419 -1.10 4.52 16.91
CA PHE A 419 -0.20 3.51 16.35
C PHE A 419 -0.89 2.64 15.27
N TYR A 420 -1.58 3.30 14.33
CA TYR A 420 -2.35 2.57 13.33
C TYR A 420 -1.45 1.96 12.25
N SER A 421 -1.48 0.64 12.17
CA SER A 421 -0.56 -0.15 11.32
C SER A 421 -0.83 0.01 9.82
N GLY A 422 -2.10 0.18 9.40
CA GLY A 422 -2.47 0.43 8.01
C GLY A 422 -1.82 1.70 7.46
N SER A 423 -1.86 2.81 8.24
CA SER A 423 -1.14 4.04 7.89
C SER A 423 0.36 3.83 7.80
N ALA A 424 0.96 3.10 8.75
CA ALA A 424 2.39 2.79 8.74
C ALA A 424 2.83 2.03 7.47
N GLY A 425 2.05 1.02 7.06
CA GLY A 425 2.34 0.22 5.87
C GLY A 425 2.27 1.01 4.57
N SER A 426 1.20 1.78 4.37
CA SER A 426 1.03 2.61 3.17
C SER A 426 2.08 3.72 3.06
N LEU A 427 2.36 4.40 4.18
CA LEU A 427 3.40 5.44 4.20
C LEU A 427 4.80 4.85 3.97
N ALA A 428 5.07 3.64 4.49
CA ALA A 428 6.31 2.94 4.20
C ALA A 428 6.44 2.61 2.71
N LYS A 429 5.38 2.17 2.04
CA LYS A 429 5.40 1.92 0.59
C LYS A 429 5.72 3.20 -0.18
N ALA A 430 5.04 4.31 0.14
CA ALA A 430 5.32 5.59 -0.49
C ALA A 430 6.75 6.08 -0.25
N LEU A 431 7.29 5.85 0.94
CA LEU A 431 8.65 6.28 1.31
C LEU A 431 9.72 5.35 0.72
N PHE A 432 9.61 4.02 0.91
CA PHE A 432 10.67 3.07 0.58
C PHE A 432 10.71 2.74 -0.92
N GLU A 433 9.52 2.47 -1.50
CA GLU A 433 9.42 2.09 -2.91
C GLU A 433 9.16 3.32 -3.80
N GLY A 434 8.42 4.32 -3.32
CA GLY A 434 8.14 5.54 -4.05
C GLY A 434 9.32 6.50 -4.07
N TYR A 435 9.65 7.11 -2.93
CA TYR A 435 10.67 8.16 -2.81
C TYR A 435 12.10 7.61 -2.88
N PHE A 436 12.45 6.61 -2.05
CA PHE A 436 13.78 5.98 -2.07
C PHE A 436 13.94 4.96 -3.21
N GLY A 437 12.86 4.46 -3.79
CA GLY A 437 12.86 3.70 -5.03
C GLY A 437 13.40 2.26 -4.95
N PHE A 438 13.26 1.58 -3.82
CA PHE A 438 13.69 0.18 -3.69
C PHE A 438 12.62 -0.78 -4.22
N LYS A 439 12.80 -1.31 -5.40
CA LYS A 439 11.98 -2.38 -6.02
C LYS A 439 12.76 -3.69 -5.93
N ILE A 440 12.64 -4.39 -4.79
CA ILE A 440 13.40 -5.61 -4.52
C ILE A 440 12.49 -6.83 -4.46
N ALA A 441 12.85 -7.87 -5.18
CA ALA A 441 12.23 -9.19 -5.14
C ALA A 441 13.34 -10.24 -4.98
N LYS A 442 12.97 -11.51 -4.79
CA LYS A 442 13.92 -12.61 -4.52
C LYS A 442 15.07 -12.68 -5.51
N ASP A 443 14.78 -12.51 -6.80
CA ASP A 443 15.75 -12.69 -7.88
C ASP A 443 15.92 -11.45 -8.75
N SER A 444 15.37 -10.30 -8.36
CA SER A 444 15.44 -9.07 -9.14
C SER A 444 15.55 -7.82 -8.25
N LEU A 445 16.18 -6.80 -8.80
CA LEU A 445 16.31 -5.49 -8.19
C LEU A 445 16.15 -4.41 -9.26
N SER A 446 15.37 -3.38 -8.96
CA SER A 446 15.44 -2.10 -9.61
C SER A 446 15.65 -1.01 -8.54
N LEU A 447 16.57 -0.10 -8.76
CA LEU A 447 16.78 1.08 -7.93
C LEU A 447 16.24 2.30 -8.70
N GLU A 448 15.14 2.84 -8.22
CA GLU A 448 14.39 3.92 -8.88
C GLU A 448 14.22 5.16 -7.98
N PRO A 449 15.32 5.73 -7.42
CA PRO A 449 15.20 6.86 -6.51
C PRO A 449 14.56 8.08 -7.20
N LYS A 450 13.54 8.63 -6.57
CA LYS A 450 12.80 9.82 -7.04
C LYS A 450 13.10 11.02 -6.15
N LEU A 451 14.37 11.16 -5.78
CA LEU A 451 14.88 12.11 -4.79
C LEU A 451 14.90 13.56 -5.29
N GLY A 452 14.96 13.76 -6.62
CA GLY A 452 15.05 15.09 -7.21
C GLY A 452 16.34 15.79 -6.77
N GLU A 453 16.22 16.95 -6.11
CA GLU A 453 17.34 17.75 -5.64
C GLU A 453 17.86 17.38 -4.25
N ASP A 454 17.26 16.38 -3.60
CA ASP A 454 17.72 15.93 -2.28
C ASP A 454 19.02 15.12 -2.39
N ARG A 455 19.72 15.06 -1.27
CA ARG A 455 20.82 14.12 -1.04
C ARG A 455 20.30 13.00 -0.15
N ALA A 456 20.69 11.77 -0.43
CA ALA A 456 20.26 10.64 0.37
C ALA A 456 21.29 9.52 0.39
N ALA A 457 21.37 8.84 1.53
CA ALA A 457 22.01 7.55 1.66
C ALA A 457 20.99 6.57 2.23
N ALA A 458 20.80 5.44 1.57
CA ALA A 458 19.80 4.47 1.96
C ALA A 458 20.35 3.05 1.90
N HIS A 459 19.97 2.25 2.86
CA HIS A 459 20.30 0.83 2.97
C HIS A 459 19.06 0.06 3.38
N VAL A 460 18.70 -0.98 2.64
CA VAL A 460 17.63 -1.91 2.98
C VAL A 460 18.17 -3.32 3.10
N TYR A 461 17.62 -4.06 4.05
CA TYR A 461 17.85 -5.49 4.22
C TYR A 461 16.52 -6.23 4.23
N VAL A 462 16.44 -7.36 3.55
CA VAL A 462 15.25 -8.22 3.47
C VAL A 462 15.52 -9.51 4.22
N PRO A 463 15.12 -9.65 5.50
CA PRO A 463 15.50 -10.79 6.34
C PRO A 463 15.10 -12.16 5.75
N VAL A 464 13.92 -12.25 5.12
CA VAL A 464 13.40 -13.51 4.56
C VAL A 464 14.28 -14.11 3.45
N SER A 465 15.00 -13.28 2.72
CA SER A 465 15.86 -13.71 1.60
C SER A 465 17.36 -13.43 1.83
N GLY A 466 17.72 -12.68 2.88
CA GLY A 466 19.09 -12.24 3.12
C GLY A 466 19.62 -11.26 2.07
N LEU A 467 18.71 -10.64 1.30
CA LEU A 467 19.07 -9.64 0.30
C LEU A 467 19.28 -8.27 0.95
N PHE A 468 20.24 -7.52 0.41
CA PHE A 468 20.38 -6.10 0.72
C PHE A 468 20.51 -5.29 -0.55
N ALA A 469 20.17 -4.02 -0.47
CA ALA A 469 20.52 -3.02 -1.46
C ALA A 469 20.85 -1.70 -0.76
N ALA A 470 21.89 -1.02 -1.23
CA ALA A 470 22.33 0.23 -0.66
C ALA A 470 22.74 1.22 -1.74
N TYR A 471 22.58 2.51 -1.46
CA TYR A 471 23.08 3.55 -2.34
C TYR A 471 23.40 4.85 -1.58
N ASP A 472 24.24 5.67 -2.22
CA ASP A 472 24.45 7.09 -1.93
C ASP A 472 24.09 7.91 -3.18
N TYR A 473 23.21 8.90 -3.02
CA TYR A 473 22.74 9.79 -4.08
C TYR A 473 23.13 11.23 -3.75
N GLN A 474 23.85 11.86 -4.68
CA GLN A 474 24.30 13.23 -4.57
C GLN A 474 23.83 14.05 -5.78
N TRP A 475 23.26 15.22 -5.52
CA TRP A 475 22.89 16.21 -6.51
C TRP A 475 23.79 17.46 -6.43
N ASP A 476 24.40 17.86 -7.56
CA ASP A 476 25.12 19.11 -7.72
C ASP A 476 24.32 20.05 -8.64
N GLY A 477 23.56 20.97 -8.05
CA GLY A 477 22.70 21.89 -8.80
C GLY A 477 23.48 22.89 -9.67
N LYS A 478 24.75 23.23 -9.32
CA LYS A 478 25.58 24.14 -10.12
C LYS A 478 26.04 23.49 -11.43
N LYS A 479 26.41 22.22 -11.34
CA LYS A 479 26.87 21.43 -12.50
C LYS A 479 25.74 20.73 -13.23
N LYS A 480 24.51 20.72 -12.67
CA LYS A 480 23.39 19.88 -13.12
C LYS A 480 23.83 18.42 -13.27
N ALA A 481 24.40 17.86 -12.22
CA ALA A 481 24.96 16.53 -12.22
C ALA A 481 24.41 15.70 -11.06
N VAL A 482 24.15 14.43 -11.34
CA VAL A 482 23.83 13.41 -10.34
C VAL A 482 25.00 12.43 -10.25
N THR A 483 25.41 12.12 -9.02
CA THR A 483 26.29 11.00 -8.71
C THR A 483 25.51 10.00 -7.88
N PHE A 484 25.45 8.76 -8.34
CA PHE A 484 24.71 7.66 -7.71
C PHE A 484 25.62 6.46 -7.54
N ARG A 485 26.03 6.20 -6.31
CA ARG A 485 26.79 5.01 -5.95
C ARG A 485 25.84 3.97 -5.39
N TYR A 486 25.95 2.71 -5.80
CA TYR A 486 25.06 1.64 -5.38
C TYR A 486 25.76 0.29 -5.27
N ASN A 487 25.21 -0.58 -4.41
CA ASN A 487 25.67 -1.93 -4.18
C ASN A 487 24.52 -2.83 -3.70
N SER A 488 24.56 -4.12 -4.07
CA SER A 488 23.64 -5.15 -3.59
C SER A 488 24.25 -6.55 -3.75
N ASN A 489 23.72 -7.52 -3.00
CA ASN A 489 24.02 -8.95 -3.19
C ASN A 489 23.03 -9.67 -4.11
N VAL A 490 22.11 -8.96 -4.77
CA VAL A 490 21.27 -9.54 -5.82
C VAL A 490 22.16 -9.96 -6.99
N LYS A 491 22.01 -11.23 -7.40
CA LYS A 491 22.94 -11.84 -8.40
C LYS A 491 22.59 -11.47 -9.83
N ASN A 492 21.31 -11.30 -10.13
CA ASN A 492 20.85 -11.00 -11.47
C ASN A 492 21.07 -9.52 -11.79
N SER A 493 21.30 -9.23 -13.07
CA SER A 493 21.25 -7.86 -13.58
C SER A 493 19.85 -7.30 -13.46
N GLY A 494 19.74 -5.97 -13.37
CA GLY A 494 18.50 -5.25 -13.31
C GLY A 494 18.70 -3.80 -13.74
N THR A 495 17.93 -2.88 -13.21
CA THR A 495 17.92 -1.50 -13.68
C THR A 495 18.18 -0.49 -12.57
N VAL A 496 18.86 0.58 -12.94
CA VAL A 496 18.93 1.83 -12.17
C VAL A 496 18.19 2.89 -12.99
N LYS A 497 17.13 3.49 -12.40
CA LYS A 497 16.27 4.49 -13.04
C LYS A 497 16.33 5.78 -12.22
N ILE A 498 17.05 6.77 -12.70
CA ILE A 498 17.31 8.02 -12.00
C ILE A 498 16.43 9.14 -12.54
N LEU A 499 15.65 9.75 -11.65
CA LEU A 499 14.92 10.98 -11.92
C LEU A 499 15.88 12.11 -12.22
N ILE A 500 15.65 12.85 -13.32
CA ILE A 500 16.49 13.96 -13.74
C ILE A 500 15.96 15.28 -13.14
N PRO A 501 16.59 15.82 -12.07
CA PRO A 501 16.03 16.94 -11.33
C PRO A 501 15.77 18.19 -12.15
N TRP A 502 16.67 18.53 -13.06
CA TRP A 502 16.57 19.77 -13.87
C TRP A 502 15.58 19.69 -15.03
N LEU A 503 14.98 18.54 -15.27
CA LEU A 503 13.93 18.36 -16.28
C LEU A 503 12.55 18.06 -15.68
N SER A 504 12.48 17.67 -14.42
CA SER A 504 11.23 17.39 -13.75
C SER A 504 10.33 18.62 -13.63
N GLY A 505 9.03 18.45 -13.90
CA GLY A 505 8.02 19.51 -13.85
C GLY A 505 8.02 20.47 -15.06
N LYS A 506 8.87 20.25 -16.05
CA LYS A 506 8.91 21.03 -17.30
C LYS A 506 8.46 20.15 -18.46
N ASN A 507 7.87 20.77 -19.50
CA ASN A 507 7.61 20.05 -20.77
C ASN A 507 8.97 19.62 -21.35
N ALA A 508 9.35 18.39 -21.09
CA ALA A 508 10.57 17.81 -21.62
C ALA A 508 10.35 17.45 -23.09
N SER A 509 11.15 18.01 -24.00
CA SER A 509 11.15 17.62 -25.41
C SER A 509 12.33 16.69 -25.69
N SER A 510 12.17 15.74 -26.59
CA SER A 510 13.19 14.77 -26.98
C SER A 510 14.52 15.39 -27.43
N GLU A 511 14.52 16.63 -27.92
CA GLU A 511 15.71 17.36 -28.34
C GLU A 511 16.66 17.70 -27.19
N LYS A 512 16.15 17.87 -25.96
CA LYS A 512 16.96 18.18 -24.77
C LYS A 512 17.81 17.03 -24.28
N PHE A 513 17.56 15.82 -24.81
CA PHE A 513 18.24 14.59 -24.32
C PHE A 513 19.47 14.19 -25.16
N LYS A 514 19.74 14.87 -26.28
CA LYS A 514 20.84 14.51 -27.18
C LYS A 514 22.25 14.67 -26.58
N ASN A 515 22.37 15.39 -25.47
CA ASN A 515 23.67 15.79 -24.90
C ASN A 515 23.94 15.24 -23.49
N PHE A 516 23.25 14.18 -23.06
CA PHE A 516 23.55 13.56 -21.76
C PHE A 516 24.90 12.80 -21.82
N ASP A 517 25.77 13.08 -20.86
CA ASP A 517 26.96 12.27 -20.57
C ASP A 517 26.66 11.35 -19.39
N VAL A 518 26.44 10.08 -19.68
CA VAL A 518 26.16 9.05 -18.68
C VAL A 518 27.35 8.12 -18.59
N ARG A 519 27.95 8.02 -17.40
CA ARG A 519 29.13 7.21 -17.14
C ARG A 519 28.89 6.25 -15.97
N LYS A 520 29.32 5.01 -16.14
CA LYS A 520 29.45 4.03 -15.07
C LYS A 520 30.93 3.75 -14.83
N ASP A 521 31.40 3.97 -13.60
CA ASP A 521 32.81 3.82 -13.20
C ASP A 521 33.78 4.61 -14.11
N GLY A 522 33.39 5.85 -14.42
CA GLY A 522 34.14 6.78 -15.28
C GLY A 522 34.07 6.48 -16.78
N LYS A 523 33.48 5.37 -17.22
CA LYS A 523 33.32 4.98 -18.62
C LYS A 523 31.94 5.30 -19.15
N LYS A 524 31.83 5.79 -20.39
CA LYS A 524 30.54 5.97 -21.06
C LYS A 524 29.76 4.66 -21.05
N THR A 525 28.49 4.71 -20.70
CA THR A 525 27.61 3.53 -20.63
C THR A 525 26.35 3.76 -21.47
N PRO A 526 25.80 2.72 -22.12
CA PRO A 526 24.49 2.80 -22.77
C PRO A 526 23.41 3.15 -21.75
N PHE A 527 22.45 3.95 -22.17
CA PHE A 527 21.30 4.34 -21.38
C PHE A 527 20.07 4.57 -22.23
N GLN A 528 18.91 4.52 -21.61
CA GLN A 528 17.62 4.90 -22.20
C GLN A 528 17.06 6.12 -21.47
N ILE A 529 16.20 6.88 -22.14
CA ILE A 529 15.45 7.96 -21.52
C ILE A 529 13.97 7.59 -21.54
N ALA A 530 13.34 7.67 -20.37
CA ALA A 530 11.90 7.54 -20.23
C ALA A 530 11.29 8.88 -19.82
N LEU A 531 10.20 9.23 -20.50
CA LEU A 531 9.33 10.35 -20.13
C LEU A 531 8.04 9.77 -19.58
N LEU A 532 7.65 10.22 -18.40
CA LEU A 532 6.41 9.80 -17.77
C LEU A 532 5.74 11.03 -17.16
N ASN A 533 4.64 11.46 -17.72
CA ASN A 533 3.92 12.67 -17.31
C ASN A 533 4.84 13.89 -17.11
N ARG A 534 5.17 14.25 -15.86
CA ARG A 534 5.97 15.43 -15.51
C ARG A 534 7.44 15.10 -15.25
N ASP A 535 7.82 13.84 -15.33
CA ASP A 535 9.15 13.35 -14.95
C ASP A 535 9.92 12.81 -16.15
N ALA A 536 11.25 13.01 -16.09
CA ALA A 536 12.20 12.43 -17.04
C ALA A 536 13.21 11.56 -16.28
N PHE A 537 13.53 10.39 -16.82
CA PHE A 537 14.43 9.43 -16.20
C PHE A 537 15.53 9.01 -17.14
N VAL A 538 16.73 8.81 -16.60
CA VAL A 538 17.79 8.00 -17.23
C VAL A 538 17.69 6.59 -16.67
N ILE A 539 17.68 5.58 -17.56
CA ILE A 539 17.63 4.16 -17.23
C ILE A 539 18.89 3.49 -17.72
N VAL A 540 19.58 2.78 -16.82
CA VAL A 540 20.81 2.02 -17.10
C VAL A 540 20.60 0.58 -16.67
N GLU A 541 20.87 -0.36 -17.57
CA GLU A 541 20.97 -1.77 -17.22
C GLU A 541 22.31 -2.05 -16.57
N THR A 542 22.32 -2.78 -15.46
CA THR A 542 23.52 -3.00 -14.67
C THR A 542 23.44 -4.28 -13.84
N ASP A 543 24.59 -4.83 -13.47
CA ASP A 543 24.69 -5.65 -12.26
C ASP A 543 24.77 -4.73 -11.03
N PHE A 544 24.60 -5.30 -9.85
CA PHE A 544 24.53 -4.53 -8.61
C PHE A 544 25.77 -4.65 -7.73
N ARG A 545 26.95 -4.88 -8.33
CA ARG A 545 28.21 -4.70 -7.62
C ARG A 545 28.41 -3.22 -7.24
N ASP A 546 29.47 -2.93 -6.49
CA ASP A 546 29.79 -1.54 -6.16
C ASP A 546 30.12 -0.73 -7.42
N HIS A 547 29.19 0.13 -7.83
CA HIS A 547 29.29 0.98 -9.01
C HIS A 547 29.00 2.44 -8.70
N VAL A 548 29.58 3.32 -9.49
CA VAL A 548 29.26 4.76 -9.49
C VAL A 548 28.71 5.15 -10.85
N LEU A 549 27.47 5.65 -10.86
CA LEU A 549 26.82 6.22 -12.03
C LEU A 549 26.86 7.75 -11.94
N GLU A 550 27.38 8.39 -12.97
CA GLU A 550 27.40 9.85 -13.12
C GLU A 550 26.52 10.24 -14.31
N ILE A 551 25.65 11.25 -14.12
CA ILE A 551 24.75 11.79 -15.14
C ILE A 551 24.95 13.31 -15.19
N ARG A 552 25.27 13.84 -16.37
CA ARG A 552 25.50 15.27 -16.60
C ARG A 552 24.78 15.78 -17.83
#